data_073ba361b68aeccfb13a3614c0b6293b
#
_entry.id   073ba361b68aeccfb13a3614c0b6293b
#
_cell.length_a   1.000
_cell.length_b   1.000
_cell.length_c   1.000
_cell.angle_alpha   90.00
_cell.angle_beta   90.00
_cell.angle_gamma   90.00
#
_symmetry.space_group_name_H-M   'P 1'
#
loop_
_entity.id
_entity.type
_entity.pdbx_description
1 polymer ?
#
loop_
_entity_poly.entity_id
_entity_poly.type
_entity_poly.pdbx_seq_one_letter_code
_entity_poly.pdbx_strand_id
1 'polypeptide(L)'
;MEETNKDFWVKGGLYRYLGLGRWEYVTEEQDTNVVKADAGKPSATNGTLVINNQTGEVSLIPNHGSTEAKADTGKPRLSLVPRKIIWAIAAIREYGNKKYGDPNNWKKVEPERYRDAAYRHFMRYLDDPGGVDEESGLPHLWHLACNISFLCELENFDEEKGMQ
;
A
#
# COMPACT_ATOMS: atom_id res chain seq x y z
N MET A 1 23.76 25.21 19.38
CA MET A 1 23.01 24.19 18.65
C MET A 1 22.62 24.80 17.33
N GLU A 2 23.37 24.46 16.28
CA GLU A 2 23.08 24.94 14.92
C GLU A 2 21.86 24.20 14.39
N GLU A 3 20.76 24.97 14.17
CA GLU A 3 19.61 24.47 13.42
C GLU A 3 20.06 24.24 11.97
N THR A 4 20.17 22.99 11.56
CA THR A 4 20.49 22.64 10.18
C THR A 4 19.37 23.11 9.26
N ASN A 5 19.70 24.07 8.39
CA ASN A 5 18.85 24.57 7.32
C ASN A 5 18.46 23.37 6.42
N LYS A 6 17.17 22.99 6.44
CA LYS A 6 16.63 21.88 5.64
C LYS A 6 15.89 22.46 4.45
N ASP A 7 16.53 22.45 3.29
CA ASP A 7 15.89 22.81 2.04
C ASP A 7 15.37 21.57 1.33
N PHE A 8 14.19 21.61 0.71
CA PHE A 8 13.68 20.48 -0.08
C PHE A 8 12.90 20.96 -1.31
N TRP A 9 12.92 20.13 -2.35
CA TRP A 9 12.16 20.36 -3.58
C TRP A 9 10.78 19.72 -3.50
N VAL A 10 9.74 20.52 -3.79
CA VAL A 10 8.38 20.04 -4.03
C VAL A 10 8.01 20.41 -5.46
N LYS A 11 7.08 19.67 -6.05
CA LYS A 11 6.62 19.86 -7.42
C LYS A 11 6.39 21.35 -7.72
N GLY A 12 7.38 22.00 -8.37
CA GLY A 12 7.32 23.39 -8.79
C GLY A 12 8.29 24.36 -8.10
N GLY A 13 9.13 23.94 -7.13
CA GLY A 13 10.12 24.86 -6.56
C GLY A 13 10.86 24.38 -5.32
N LEU A 14 11.90 25.12 -4.97
CA LEU A 14 12.72 24.92 -3.78
C LEU A 14 12.10 25.66 -2.59
N TYR A 15 12.01 24.98 -1.46
CA TYR A 15 11.55 25.54 -0.20
C TYR A 15 12.63 25.45 0.86
N ARG A 16 12.87 26.54 1.58
CA ARG A 16 13.81 26.62 2.69
C ARG A 16 13.09 26.61 4.02
N TYR A 17 13.56 25.77 4.96
CA TYR A 17 13.00 25.70 6.30
C TYR A 17 13.55 26.83 7.19
N LEU A 18 12.66 27.66 7.72
CA LEU A 18 13.01 28.81 8.57
C LEU A 18 12.88 28.54 10.06
N GLY A 19 12.56 27.30 10.47
CA GLY A 19 12.28 26.97 11.87
C GLY A 19 10.81 27.19 12.26
N LEU A 20 10.40 26.62 13.42
CA LEU A 20 9.03 26.76 13.98
C LEU A 20 7.89 26.41 13.01
N GLY A 21 8.12 25.43 12.11
CA GLY A 21 7.12 24.99 11.13
C GLY A 21 6.91 25.98 9.96
N ARG A 22 7.79 26.95 9.78
CA ARG A 22 7.71 27.94 8.69
C ARG A 22 8.62 27.53 7.53
N TRP A 23 8.11 27.71 6.31
CA TRP A 23 8.80 27.43 5.05
C TRP A 23 8.72 28.64 4.14
N GLU A 24 9.78 28.93 3.42
CA GLU A 24 9.88 30.00 2.43
C GLU A 24 10.13 29.42 1.04
N TYR A 25 9.43 29.93 0.04
CA TYR A 25 9.69 29.62 -1.35
C TYR A 25 10.92 30.41 -1.83
N VAL A 26 11.95 29.69 -2.31
CA VAL A 26 13.18 30.31 -2.79
C VAL A 26 13.03 30.56 -4.30
N THR A 27 13.00 31.83 -4.68
CA THR A 27 13.03 32.22 -6.09
C THR A 27 14.46 32.15 -6.65
N GLU A 28 14.60 31.88 -7.95
CA GLU A 28 15.89 31.73 -8.64
C GLU A 28 16.83 32.96 -8.48
N GLU A 29 16.32 34.12 -8.09
CA GLU A 29 17.11 35.35 -7.88
C GLU A 29 17.85 35.42 -6.55
N GLN A 30 17.50 34.54 -5.58
CA GLN A 30 18.07 34.59 -4.22
C GLN A 30 19.21 33.60 -4.00
N ASP A 31 19.46 32.67 -4.92
CA ASP A 31 20.52 31.68 -4.78
C ASP A 31 21.45 31.65 -6.04
N THR A 32 22.46 32.50 -6.02
CA THR A 32 23.48 32.59 -7.11
C THR A 32 24.40 31.37 -7.21
N ASN A 33 24.17 30.34 -6.40
CA ASN A 33 24.97 29.10 -6.35
C ASN A 33 24.29 27.87 -6.90
N VAL A 34 23.10 28.00 -7.52
CA VAL A 34 22.47 26.86 -8.20
C VAL A 34 23.10 26.68 -9.57
N VAL A 35 24.01 25.72 -9.70
CA VAL A 35 24.55 25.29 -10.99
C VAL A 35 23.41 24.59 -11.74
N LYS A 36 22.88 25.24 -12.78
CA LYS A 36 21.94 24.60 -13.72
C LYS A 36 22.67 23.49 -14.45
N ALA A 37 22.45 22.26 -14.04
CA ALA A 37 22.82 21.13 -14.89
C ALA A 37 21.93 21.15 -16.13
N ASP A 38 22.55 21.19 -17.30
CA ASP A 38 21.91 21.23 -18.60
C ASP A 38 20.88 20.09 -18.72
N ALA A 39 19.64 20.43 -19.10
CA ALA A 39 18.54 19.50 -19.20
C ALA A 39 18.64 18.60 -20.46
N GLY A 40 19.74 17.87 -20.56
CA GLY A 40 19.83 16.68 -21.39
C GLY A 40 19.04 15.56 -20.72
N LYS A 41 18.17 14.85 -21.50
CA LYS A 41 17.34 13.71 -21.09
C LYS A 41 17.82 13.00 -19.84
N PRO A 42 16.99 12.76 -18.81
CA PRO A 42 17.40 12.05 -17.63
C PRO A 42 17.82 10.63 -18.02
N SER A 43 19.12 10.41 -18.06
CA SER A 43 19.69 9.07 -17.91
C SER A 43 19.31 8.62 -16.50
N ALA A 44 18.74 7.43 -16.37
CA ALA A 44 18.19 6.88 -15.14
C ALA A 44 19.26 6.65 -14.07
N THR A 45 19.76 7.72 -13.46
CA THR A 45 20.55 7.64 -12.23
C THR A 45 19.62 7.99 -11.06
N ASN A 46 19.07 6.97 -10.42
CA ASN A 46 18.27 7.10 -9.20
C ASN A 46 19.17 7.52 -8.02
N GLY A 47 19.51 8.79 -7.93
CA GLY A 47 20.30 9.31 -6.82
C GLY A 47 20.14 10.81 -6.66
N THR A 48 20.39 11.30 -5.46
CA THR A 48 20.45 12.74 -5.15
C THR A 48 21.90 13.18 -5.25
N LEU A 49 22.19 14.16 -6.10
CA LEU A 49 23.50 14.81 -6.15
C LEU A 49 23.67 15.69 -4.91
N VAL A 50 24.69 15.38 -4.12
CA VAL A 50 25.08 16.19 -2.96
C VAL A 50 26.41 16.84 -3.25
N ILE A 51 26.44 18.16 -3.14
CA ILE A 51 27.66 18.96 -3.30
C ILE A 51 28.17 19.32 -1.90
N ASN A 52 29.40 18.94 -1.60
CA ASN A 52 30.05 19.40 -0.39
C ASN A 52 30.48 20.86 -0.59
N ASN A 53 29.80 21.78 0.06
CA ASN A 53 30.04 23.22 -0.10
C ASN A 53 31.44 23.69 0.41
N GLN A 54 32.15 22.86 1.16
CA GLN A 54 33.53 23.18 1.64
C GLN A 54 34.62 22.66 0.70
N THR A 55 34.38 21.53 0.04
CA THR A 55 35.39 20.89 -0.81
C THR A 55 35.07 20.99 -2.30
N GLY A 56 33.85 21.35 -2.68
CA GLY A 56 33.38 21.33 -4.06
C GLY A 56 33.16 19.91 -4.60
N GLU A 57 33.29 18.89 -3.76
CA GLU A 57 33.15 17.49 -4.17
C GLU A 57 31.67 17.14 -4.38
N VAL A 58 31.39 16.57 -5.56
CA VAL A 58 30.03 16.14 -5.94
C VAL A 58 29.94 14.64 -5.74
N SER A 59 29.04 14.21 -4.85
CA SER A 59 28.75 12.79 -4.64
C SER A 59 27.29 12.48 -4.99
N LEU A 60 27.08 11.33 -5.63
CA LEU A 60 25.74 10.79 -5.88
C LEU A 60 25.36 9.90 -4.71
N ILE A 61 24.39 10.33 -3.90
CA ILE A 61 23.81 9.47 -2.87
C ILE A 61 22.66 8.71 -3.52
N PRO A 62 22.72 7.36 -3.58
CA PRO A 62 21.60 6.58 -4.08
C PRO A 62 20.35 6.87 -3.22
N ASN A 63 19.23 7.16 -3.86
CA ASN A 63 17.96 7.25 -3.13
C ASN A 63 17.67 5.89 -2.51
N HIS A 64 17.51 5.85 -1.19
CA HIS A 64 17.01 4.66 -0.51
C HIS A 64 15.64 4.33 -1.08
N GLY A 65 15.57 3.30 -1.91
CA GLY A 65 14.37 2.90 -2.64
C GLY A 65 14.59 2.66 -4.12
N SER A 66 15.86 2.48 -4.59
CA SER A 66 16.08 1.98 -5.95
C SER A 66 15.40 0.62 -6.08
N THR A 67 14.64 0.43 -7.16
CA THR A 67 14.05 -0.87 -7.54
C THR A 67 15.12 -1.96 -7.69
N GLU A 68 16.40 -1.60 -7.76
CA GLU A 68 17.55 -2.50 -7.81
C GLU A 68 17.89 -3.13 -6.45
N ALA A 69 17.56 -2.45 -5.33
CA ALA A 69 17.80 -2.98 -3.98
C ALA A 69 16.83 -4.12 -3.62
N LYS A 70 15.69 -4.23 -4.33
CA LYS A 70 14.67 -5.26 -4.13
C LYS A 70 13.93 -5.51 -5.44
N ALA A 71 14.01 -6.73 -5.95
CA ALA A 71 13.33 -7.16 -7.17
C ALA A 71 11.83 -7.39 -6.90
N ASP A 72 11.05 -6.29 -6.78
CA ASP A 72 9.60 -6.32 -6.56
C ASP A 72 8.79 -5.65 -7.69
N THR A 73 9.45 -5.27 -8.77
CA THR A 73 8.79 -4.76 -9.97
C THR A 73 7.79 -5.78 -10.51
N GLY A 74 6.57 -5.33 -10.77
CA GLY A 74 5.48 -6.18 -11.26
C GLY A 74 4.74 -7.00 -10.20
N LYS A 75 5.20 -7.00 -8.93
CA LYS A 75 4.48 -7.68 -7.84
C LYS A 75 3.28 -6.85 -7.36
N PRO A 76 2.13 -7.48 -7.05
CA PRO A 76 0.98 -6.77 -6.51
C PRO A 76 1.32 -6.06 -5.18
N ARG A 77 0.90 -4.82 -5.07
CA ARG A 77 1.11 -3.99 -3.86
C ARG A 77 0.00 -4.27 -2.85
N LEU A 78 0.21 -5.22 -1.95
CA LEU A 78 -0.75 -5.60 -0.91
C LEU A 78 -1.15 -4.42 0.01
N SER A 79 -0.30 -3.40 0.13
CA SER A 79 -0.59 -2.18 0.88
C SER A 79 -1.74 -1.34 0.29
N LEU A 80 -2.14 -1.59 -0.97
CA LEU A 80 -3.31 -0.95 -1.59
C LEU A 80 -4.62 -1.59 -1.16
N VAL A 81 -4.60 -2.78 -0.58
CA VAL A 81 -5.80 -3.45 -0.09
C VAL A 81 -6.31 -2.71 1.16
N PRO A 82 -7.60 -2.30 1.20
CA PRO A 82 -8.17 -1.67 2.38
C PRO A 82 -8.05 -2.59 3.60
N ARG A 83 -7.42 -2.11 4.68
CA ARG A 83 -7.13 -2.94 5.86
C ARG A 83 -8.37 -3.57 6.52
N LYS A 84 -9.51 -2.89 6.46
CA LYS A 84 -10.75 -3.39 7.08
C LYS A 84 -11.20 -4.73 6.52
N ILE A 85 -11.00 -5.02 5.22
CA ILE A 85 -11.39 -6.31 4.65
C ILE A 85 -10.54 -7.45 5.22
N ILE A 86 -9.24 -7.21 5.47
CA ILE A 86 -8.35 -8.21 6.09
C ILE A 86 -8.83 -8.55 7.50
N TRP A 87 -9.17 -7.53 8.32
CA TRP A 87 -9.73 -7.72 9.66
C TRP A 87 -11.09 -8.45 9.62
N ALA A 88 -11.96 -8.10 8.68
CA ALA A 88 -13.26 -8.74 8.53
C ALA A 88 -13.13 -10.25 8.25
N ILE A 89 -12.28 -10.61 7.29
CA ILE A 89 -12.00 -12.01 6.97
C ILE A 89 -11.39 -12.72 8.19
N ALA A 90 -10.42 -12.11 8.88
CA ALA A 90 -9.80 -12.69 10.06
C ALA A 90 -10.80 -12.97 11.17
N ALA A 91 -11.72 -12.04 11.47
CA ALA A 91 -12.75 -12.22 12.49
C ALA A 91 -13.68 -13.41 12.18
N ILE A 92 -14.11 -13.56 10.94
CA ILE A 92 -14.95 -14.72 10.52
C ILE A 92 -14.14 -16.02 10.59
N ARG A 93 -12.85 -15.98 10.22
CA ARG A 93 -11.96 -17.13 10.32
C ARG A 93 -11.78 -17.59 11.77
N GLU A 94 -11.59 -16.65 12.70
CA GLU A 94 -11.49 -16.94 14.14
C GLU A 94 -12.79 -17.57 14.67
N TYR A 95 -13.95 -17.00 14.30
CA TYR A 95 -15.23 -17.59 14.63
C TYR A 95 -15.36 -19.03 14.11
N GLY A 96 -15.06 -19.27 12.82
CA GLY A 96 -15.11 -20.58 12.21
C GLY A 96 -14.16 -21.59 12.87
N ASN A 97 -12.91 -21.16 13.17
CA ASN A 97 -11.93 -21.98 13.87
C ASN A 97 -12.42 -22.40 15.27
N LYS A 98 -13.00 -21.46 16.02
CA LYS A 98 -13.59 -21.74 17.33
C LYS A 98 -14.77 -22.73 17.22
N LYS A 99 -15.61 -22.60 16.19
CA LYS A 99 -16.79 -23.44 15.98
C LYS A 99 -16.44 -24.88 15.58
N TYR A 100 -15.46 -25.05 14.68
CA TYR A 100 -15.14 -26.34 14.05
C TYR A 100 -13.88 -26.99 14.63
N GLY A 101 -13.09 -26.30 15.43
CA GLY A 101 -11.89 -26.83 16.08
C GLY A 101 -10.70 -27.12 15.15
N ASP A 102 -10.83 -26.81 13.86
CA ASP A 102 -9.80 -27.06 12.85
C ASP A 102 -9.66 -25.83 11.93
N PRO A 103 -8.54 -25.10 11.97
CA PRO A 103 -8.32 -23.92 11.13
C PRO A 103 -8.28 -24.23 9.63
N ASN A 104 -8.11 -25.52 9.25
CA ASN A 104 -8.09 -25.99 7.87
C ASN A 104 -9.42 -26.64 7.43
N ASN A 105 -10.44 -26.68 8.28
CA ASN A 105 -11.72 -27.29 7.96
C ASN A 105 -12.32 -26.75 6.64
N TRP A 106 -12.13 -25.45 6.36
CA TRP A 106 -12.64 -24.80 5.16
C TRP A 106 -12.13 -25.43 3.85
N LYS A 107 -10.94 -26.04 3.85
CA LYS A 107 -10.37 -26.74 2.68
C LYS A 107 -11.10 -28.02 2.30
N LYS A 108 -11.92 -28.53 3.21
CA LYS A 108 -12.68 -29.78 3.06
C LYS A 108 -14.11 -29.55 2.57
N VAL A 109 -14.50 -28.29 2.41
CA VAL A 109 -15.85 -27.89 2.04
C VAL A 109 -15.90 -27.60 0.54
N GLU A 110 -16.88 -28.17 -0.14
CA GLU A 110 -17.09 -27.97 -1.57
C GLU A 110 -17.31 -26.48 -1.92
N PRO A 111 -16.66 -25.94 -2.98
CA PRO A 111 -16.76 -24.53 -3.38
C PRO A 111 -18.20 -24.05 -3.54
N GLU A 112 -19.10 -24.90 -4.04
CA GLU A 112 -20.51 -24.57 -4.23
C GLU A 112 -21.17 -24.10 -2.94
N ARG A 113 -20.84 -24.70 -1.81
CA ARG A 113 -21.38 -24.32 -0.51
C ARG A 113 -20.93 -22.92 -0.09
N TYR A 114 -19.74 -22.49 -0.51
CA TYR A 114 -19.26 -21.12 -0.29
C TYR A 114 -19.94 -20.13 -1.22
N ARG A 115 -20.23 -20.48 -2.47
CA ARG A 115 -21.03 -19.66 -3.39
C ARG A 115 -22.42 -19.39 -2.80
N ASP A 116 -23.11 -20.46 -2.35
CA ASP A 116 -24.41 -20.33 -1.73
C ASP A 116 -24.39 -19.48 -0.46
N ALA A 117 -23.39 -19.67 0.40
CA ALA A 117 -23.23 -18.87 1.59
C ALA A 117 -22.94 -17.40 1.26
N ALA A 118 -22.05 -17.14 0.29
CA ALA A 118 -21.75 -15.81 -0.17
C ALA A 118 -23.01 -15.11 -0.69
N TYR A 119 -23.81 -15.81 -1.50
CA TYR A 119 -25.04 -15.27 -2.05
C TYR A 119 -26.06 -14.94 -0.94
N ARG A 120 -26.27 -15.84 0.03
CA ARG A 120 -27.17 -15.58 1.16
C ARG A 120 -26.74 -14.35 1.98
N HIS A 121 -25.48 -14.22 2.32
CA HIS A 121 -24.98 -13.06 3.05
C HIS A 121 -25.02 -11.78 2.24
N PHE A 122 -24.83 -11.85 0.92
CA PHE A 122 -24.99 -10.69 0.05
C PHE A 122 -26.43 -10.19 0.02
N MET A 123 -27.41 -11.08 -0.11
CA MET A 123 -28.82 -10.72 -0.10
C MET A 123 -29.22 -10.08 1.25
N ARG A 124 -28.78 -10.66 2.37
CA ARG A 124 -29.01 -10.08 3.70
C ARG A 124 -28.38 -8.69 3.87
N TYR A 125 -27.17 -8.52 3.32
CA TYR A 125 -26.53 -7.20 3.32
C TYR A 125 -27.29 -6.17 2.48
N LEU A 126 -27.89 -6.56 1.35
CA LEU A 126 -28.69 -5.65 0.53
C LEU A 126 -29.98 -5.24 1.24
N ASP A 127 -30.60 -6.14 2.00
CA ASP A 127 -31.79 -5.86 2.80
C ASP A 127 -31.47 -4.92 3.99
N ASP A 128 -30.34 -5.17 4.67
CA ASP A 128 -29.85 -4.35 5.79
C ASP A 128 -28.31 -4.27 5.75
N PRO A 129 -27.72 -3.16 5.26
CA PRO A 129 -26.25 -2.98 5.21
C PRO A 129 -25.56 -3.01 6.58
N GLY A 130 -26.27 -2.77 7.66
CA GLY A 130 -25.79 -2.86 9.05
C GLY A 130 -26.06 -4.22 9.70
N GLY A 131 -26.78 -5.11 9.03
CA GLY A 131 -27.22 -6.39 9.56
C GLY A 131 -26.09 -7.33 9.92
N VAL A 132 -26.33 -8.11 10.99
CA VAL A 132 -25.42 -9.13 11.51
C VAL A 132 -26.04 -10.52 11.37
N ASP A 133 -25.19 -11.50 11.20
CA ASP A 133 -25.59 -12.91 11.22
C ASP A 133 -25.96 -13.33 12.64
N GLU A 134 -27.13 -13.95 12.81
CA GLU A 134 -27.69 -14.29 14.12
C GLU A 134 -26.83 -15.30 14.90
N GLU A 135 -26.12 -16.18 14.18
CA GLU A 135 -25.31 -17.21 14.81
C GLU A 135 -23.97 -16.67 15.31
N SER A 136 -23.32 -15.87 14.51
CA SER A 136 -21.97 -15.35 14.82
C SER A 136 -21.98 -13.99 15.51
N GLY A 137 -23.03 -13.21 15.34
CA GLY A 137 -23.11 -11.81 15.74
C GLY A 137 -22.22 -10.88 14.90
N LEU A 138 -21.66 -11.38 13.78
CA LEU A 138 -20.76 -10.62 12.92
C LEU A 138 -21.48 -10.13 11.66
N PRO A 139 -21.06 -8.99 11.07
CA PRO A 139 -21.73 -8.42 9.91
C PRO A 139 -21.82 -9.36 8.71
N HIS A 140 -22.98 -9.41 8.04
CA HIS A 140 -23.15 -10.21 6.83
C HIS A 140 -22.13 -9.89 5.76
N LEU A 141 -21.73 -8.62 5.60
CA LEU A 141 -20.68 -8.20 4.67
C LEU A 141 -19.32 -8.87 4.97
N TRP A 142 -19.02 -9.14 6.25
CA TRP A 142 -17.76 -9.82 6.63
C TRP A 142 -17.80 -11.31 6.26
N HIS A 143 -18.96 -11.95 6.45
CA HIS A 143 -19.17 -13.32 5.99
C HIS A 143 -19.05 -13.44 4.47
N LEU A 144 -19.64 -12.51 3.72
CA LEU A 144 -19.48 -12.43 2.27
C LEU A 144 -18.00 -12.36 1.87
N ALA A 145 -17.25 -11.43 2.45
CA ALA A 145 -15.82 -11.27 2.15
C ALA A 145 -15.02 -12.54 2.45
N CYS A 146 -15.32 -13.23 3.56
CA CYS A 146 -14.65 -14.48 3.92
C CYS A 146 -14.99 -15.62 2.95
N ASN A 147 -16.27 -15.78 2.56
CA ASN A 147 -16.65 -16.81 1.57
C ASN A 147 -15.98 -16.57 0.22
N ILE A 148 -15.91 -15.31 -0.24
CA ILE A 148 -15.20 -14.97 -1.48
C ILE A 148 -13.71 -15.30 -1.36
N SER A 149 -13.07 -15.04 -0.20
CA SER A 149 -11.65 -15.38 -0.02
C SER A 149 -11.39 -16.87 -0.12
N PHE A 150 -12.32 -17.72 0.34
CA PHE A 150 -12.21 -19.18 0.18
C PHE A 150 -12.34 -19.58 -1.28
N LEU A 151 -13.26 -18.99 -2.02
CA LEU A 151 -13.41 -19.25 -3.45
C LEU A 151 -12.17 -18.87 -4.24
N CYS A 152 -11.54 -17.74 -3.89
CA CYS A 152 -10.26 -17.32 -4.51
C CYS A 152 -9.14 -18.35 -4.33
N GLU A 153 -9.14 -19.08 -3.20
CA GLU A 153 -8.14 -20.11 -2.92
C GLU A 153 -8.49 -21.48 -3.53
N LEU A 154 -9.78 -21.82 -3.58
CA LEU A 154 -10.25 -23.16 -3.99
C LEU A 154 -10.50 -23.26 -5.50
N GLU A 155 -10.89 -22.16 -6.13
CA GLU A 155 -11.10 -22.11 -7.57
C GLU A 155 -9.80 -21.61 -8.19
N ASN A 156 -9.08 -22.50 -8.87
CA ASN A 156 -7.85 -22.17 -9.56
C ASN A 156 -8.07 -21.01 -10.54
N PHE A 157 -7.83 -19.80 -10.07
CA PHE A 157 -7.53 -18.70 -10.97
C PHE A 157 -6.19 -19.05 -11.60
N ASP A 158 -6.16 -19.26 -12.92
CA ASP A 158 -4.91 -19.31 -13.66
C ASP A 158 -4.12 -18.05 -13.30
N GLU A 159 -3.09 -18.19 -12.46
CA GLU A 159 -2.23 -17.09 -12.02
C GLU A 159 -1.64 -16.33 -13.22
N GLU A 160 -1.52 -17.00 -14.38
CA GLU A 160 -1.05 -16.40 -15.63
C GLU A 160 -2.04 -15.40 -16.26
N LYS A 161 -3.35 -15.48 -15.99
CA LYS A 161 -4.37 -14.60 -16.61
C LYS A 161 -4.79 -13.44 -15.72
N GLY A 162 -4.52 -13.49 -14.44
CA GLY A 162 -4.95 -12.46 -13.47
C GLY A 162 -3.91 -11.39 -13.15
N MET A 163 -2.67 -11.51 -13.66
CA MET A 163 -1.56 -10.61 -13.37
C MET A 163 -0.99 -9.91 -14.61
N GLN A 164 -1.78 -9.76 -15.69
CA GLN A 164 -1.42 -8.92 -16.84
C GLN A 164 -1.97 -7.50 -16.70
#